data_646e6da568d21b4bdd5044c8152c55c6
#
_entry.id   646e6da568d21b4bdd5044c8152c55c6
#
_cell.length_a   1.000
_cell.length_b   1.000
_cell.length_c   1.000
_cell.angle_alpha   90.00
_cell.angle_beta   90.00
_cell.angle_gamma   90.00
#
_symmetry.space_group_name_H-M   'P 1'
#
loop_
_entity.id
_entity.type
_entity.pdbx_description
1 polymer ?
#
loop_
_entity_poly.entity_id
_entity_poly.type
_entity_poly.pdbx_seq_one_letter_code
_entity_poly.pdbx_strand_id
1 'polypeptide(L)'
;PVFTEIFSRFPTTMKLAAGAMLLSVAIGVPLGILSAVKQYSALDVINSVTAMFFSSIPAFWLGLLSILLFALKLGWLPSNGADTMKSFILPIVTLALPGAAEILRLTRSTMLEVIRQDYIRTARAKGASSMVVIWKHALKNALLPVITVAGMHFGALLGGSVITESVFAMPGVGTLAIDAIRSKDTPQVMAAVLMLAALFCIIMLIVDLLYAFIDPRIRSRYSK
;
A
#
# COMPACT_ATOMS: atom_id res chain seq x y z
N PRO A 1 16.93 -27.47 4.46
CA PRO A 1 17.76 -26.26 4.54
C PRO A 1 16.86 -25.04 4.67
N VAL A 2 17.05 -24.25 5.72
CA VAL A 2 16.20 -23.10 6.10
C VAL A 2 15.95 -22.13 4.95
N PHE A 3 17.00 -21.76 4.24
CA PHE A 3 16.87 -20.82 3.12
C PHE A 3 16.04 -21.35 1.95
N THR A 4 16.12 -22.63 1.63
CA THR A 4 15.32 -23.21 0.54
C THR A 4 13.82 -23.09 0.84
N GLU A 5 13.43 -23.30 2.08
CA GLU A 5 12.04 -23.19 2.50
C GLU A 5 11.53 -21.74 2.48
N ILE A 6 12.36 -20.82 2.98
CA ILE A 6 12.03 -19.38 2.93
C ILE A 6 11.86 -18.91 1.47
N PHE A 7 12.80 -19.25 0.58
CA PHE A 7 12.71 -18.85 -0.83
C PHE A 7 11.53 -19.49 -1.56
N SER A 8 11.09 -20.70 -1.19
CA SER A 8 9.88 -21.29 -1.76
C SER A 8 8.59 -20.56 -1.36
N ARG A 9 8.55 -19.97 -0.17
CA ARG A 9 7.40 -19.23 0.38
C ARG A 9 7.39 -17.73 0.00
N PHE A 10 8.56 -17.19 -0.30
CA PHE A 10 8.76 -15.78 -0.63
C PHE A 10 7.86 -15.25 -1.76
N PRO A 11 7.65 -15.95 -2.90
CA PRO A 11 6.78 -15.47 -3.97
C PRO A 11 5.35 -15.19 -3.54
N THR A 12 4.81 -15.96 -2.57
CA THR A 12 3.45 -15.76 -2.04
C THR A 12 3.36 -14.45 -1.28
N THR A 13 4.26 -14.20 -0.34
CA THR A 13 4.33 -12.94 0.44
C THR A 13 4.53 -11.74 -0.48
N MET A 14 5.42 -11.86 -1.47
CA MET A 14 5.69 -10.78 -2.43
C MET A 14 4.47 -10.47 -3.31
N LYS A 15 3.76 -11.47 -3.82
CA LYS A 15 2.52 -11.28 -4.59
C LYS A 15 1.44 -10.59 -3.78
N LEU A 16 1.30 -10.98 -2.50
CA LEU A 16 0.35 -10.33 -1.58
C LEU A 16 0.70 -8.87 -1.36
N ALA A 17 1.94 -8.58 -0.95
CA ALA A 17 2.38 -7.23 -0.66
C ALA A 17 2.31 -6.33 -1.90
N ALA A 18 2.82 -6.80 -3.05
CA ALA A 18 2.80 -6.04 -4.29
C ALA A 18 1.37 -5.83 -4.79
N GLY A 19 0.52 -6.86 -4.78
CA GLY A 19 -0.88 -6.75 -5.17
C GLY A 19 -1.66 -5.78 -4.29
N ALA A 20 -1.49 -5.87 -2.96
CA ALA A 20 -2.13 -4.96 -2.01
C ALA A 20 -1.66 -3.53 -2.21
N MET A 21 -0.36 -3.31 -2.41
CA MET A 21 0.21 -1.99 -2.66
C MET A 21 -0.30 -1.37 -3.95
N LEU A 22 -0.27 -2.12 -5.06
CA LEU A 22 -0.78 -1.65 -6.35
C LEU A 22 -2.25 -1.28 -6.26
N LEU A 23 -3.07 -2.09 -5.61
CA LEU A 23 -4.49 -1.82 -5.43
C LEU A 23 -4.73 -0.62 -4.52
N SER A 24 -3.94 -0.45 -3.44
CA SER A 24 -4.00 0.71 -2.54
C SER A 24 -3.73 2.01 -3.29
N VAL A 25 -2.69 2.04 -4.13
CA VAL A 25 -2.34 3.21 -4.95
C VAL A 25 -3.41 3.46 -6.01
N ALA A 26 -3.85 2.40 -6.71
CA ALA A 26 -4.85 2.50 -7.78
C ALA A 26 -6.20 3.05 -7.30
N ILE A 27 -6.56 2.82 -6.04
CA ILE A 27 -7.78 3.35 -5.42
C ILE A 27 -7.49 4.68 -4.72
N GLY A 28 -6.47 4.73 -3.87
CA GLY A 28 -6.22 5.85 -2.97
C GLY A 28 -5.82 7.13 -3.69
N VAL A 29 -4.93 7.05 -4.69
CA VAL A 29 -4.48 8.24 -5.42
C VAL A 29 -5.61 8.90 -6.22
N PRO A 30 -6.37 8.20 -7.10
CA PRO A 30 -7.44 8.83 -7.85
C PRO A 30 -8.54 9.41 -6.96
N LEU A 31 -8.96 8.67 -5.92
CA LEU A 31 -9.98 9.16 -5.00
C LEU A 31 -9.49 10.35 -4.16
N GLY A 32 -8.20 10.36 -3.77
CA GLY A 32 -7.59 11.50 -3.08
C GLY A 32 -7.53 12.76 -3.94
N ILE A 33 -7.13 12.64 -5.21
CA ILE A 33 -7.15 13.74 -6.18
C ILE A 33 -8.57 14.27 -6.35
N LEU A 34 -9.54 13.37 -6.56
CA LEU A 34 -10.93 13.72 -6.77
C LEU A 34 -11.53 14.45 -5.56
N SER A 35 -11.21 13.98 -4.34
CA SER A 35 -11.62 14.63 -3.09
C SER A 35 -11.01 16.02 -2.92
N ALA A 36 -9.74 16.21 -3.32
CA ALA A 36 -9.08 17.52 -3.24
C ALA A 36 -9.67 18.51 -4.27
N VAL A 37 -9.92 18.06 -5.50
CA VAL A 37 -10.46 18.91 -6.57
C VAL A 37 -11.91 19.32 -6.28
N LYS A 38 -12.68 18.41 -5.68
CA LYS A 38 -14.08 18.66 -5.30
C LYS A 38 -14.23 18.85 -3.79
N GLN A 39 -13.32 19.62 -3.19
CA GLN A 39 -13.32 19.89 -1.75
C GLN A 39 -14.70 20.32 -1.23
N TYR A 40 -15.11 19.79 -0.09
CA TYR A 40 -16.42 20.04 0.57
C TYR A 40 -17.65 19.56 -0.19
N SER A 41 -17.51 18.87 -1.32
CA SER A 41 -18.64 18.24 -1.99
C SER A 41 -19.07 16.95 -1.27
N ALA A 42 -20.27 16.45 -1.59
CA ALA A 42 -20.75 15.16 -1.09
C ALA A 42 -19.76 14.01 -1.39
N LEU A 43 -19.10 14.07 -2.55
CA LEU A 43 -18.09 13.07 -2.95
C LEU A 43 -16.87 13.10 -2.04
N ASP A 44 -16.38 14.30 -1.68
CA ASP A 44 -15.25 14.44 -0.73
C ASP A 44 -15.65 13.91 0.65
N VAL A 45 -16.84 14.19 1.12
CA VAL A 45 -17.36 13.70 2.41
C VAL A 45 -17.47 12.18 2.40
N ILE A 46 -18.08 11.59 1.36
CA ILE A 46 -18.23 10.15 1.23
C ILE A 46 -16.86 9.45 1.21
N ASN A 47 -15.93 9.92 0.39
CA ASN A 47 -14.58 9.36 0.32
C ASN A 47 -13.85 9.46 1.67
N SER A 48 -13.96 10.60 2.37
CA SER A 48 -13.33 10.79 3.67
C SER A 48 -13.92 9.88 4.75
N VAL A 49 -15.25 9.76 4.82
CA VAL A 49 -15.93 8.86 5.76
C VAL A 49 -15.59 7.40 5.46
N THR A 50 -15.60 7.00 4.20
CA THR A 50 -15.20 5.65 3.77
C THR A 50 -13.75 5.34 4.13
N ALA A 51 -12.84 6.29 3.93
CA ALA A 51 -11.44 6.14 4.33
C ALA A 51 -11.30 6.01 5.86
N MET A 52 -12.02 6.81 6.65
CA MET A 52 -12.03 6.67 8.11
C MET A 52 -12.54 5.30 8.54
N PHE A 53 -13.61 4.82 7.92
CA PHE A 53 -14.18 3.50 8.20
C PHE A 53 -13.15 2.38 7.97
N PHE A 54 -12.55 2.30 6.78
CA PHE A 54 -11.57 1.25 6.47
C PHE A 54 -10.26 1.38 7.26
N SER A 55 -9.85 2.58 7.66
CA SER A 55 -8.68 2.76 8.54
C SER A 55 -8.93 2.31 9.98
N SER A 56 -10.18 2.27 10.42
CA SER A 56 -10.54 1.91 11.80
C SER A 56 -10.77 0.40 11.99
N ILE A 57 -10.92 -0.33 10.88
CA ILE A 57 -11.19 -1.77 10.93
C ILE A 57 -9.87 -2.55 10.97
N PRO A 58 -9.68 -3.47 11.94
CA PRO A 58 -8.52 -4.36 11.93
C PRO A 58 -8.51 -5.24 10.67
N ALA A 59 -7.35 -5.35 10.00
CA ALA A 59 -7.23 -6.09 8.75
C ALA A 59 -7.66 -7.58 8.89
N PHE A 60 -7.33 -8.23 10.01
CA PHE A 60 -7.74 -9.61 10.23
C PHE A 60 -9.26 -9.78 10.30
N TRP A 61 -9.97 -8.82 10.92
CA TRP A 61 -11.42 -8.85 11.03
C TRP A 61 -12.06 -8.64 9.65
N LEU A 62 -11.55 -7.72 8.86
CA LEU A 62 -11.95 -7.52 7.47
C LEU A 62 -11.73 -8.79 6.64
N GLY A 63 -10.60 -9.49 6.86
CA GLY A 63 -10.29 -10.77 6.23
C GLY A 63 -11.34 -11.85 6.57
N LEU A 64 -11.65 -12.01 7.85
CA LEU A 64 -12.66 -12.98 8.30
C LEU A 64 -14.05 -12.69 7.73
N LEU A 65 -14.45 -11.41 7.71
CA LEU A 65 -15.72 -11.01 7.09
C LEU A 65 -15.74 -11.26 5.59
N SER A 66 -14.63 -11.00 4.90
CA SER A 66 -14.52 -11.25 3.46
C SER A 66 -14.62 -12.74 3.13
N ILE A 67 -14.00 -13.62 3.93
CA ILE A 67 -14.15 -15.07 3.82
C ILE A 67 -15.61 -15.47 4.05
N LEU A 68 -16.22 -15.00 5.15
CA LEU A 68 -17.60 -15.33 5.48
C LEU A 68 -18.57 -14.96 4.35
N LEU A 69 -18.42 -13.75 3.79
CA LEU A 69 -19.33 -13.24 2.79
C LEU A 69 -19.06 -13.83 1.40
N PHE A 70 -17.83 -13.68 0.90
CA PHE A 70 -17.52 -13.99 -0.50
C PHE A 70 -17.12 -15.45 -0.74
N ALA A 71 -16.55 -16.12 0.25
CA ALA A 71 -16.18 -17.53 0.09
C ALA A 71 -17.28 -18.47 0.59
N LEU A 72 -17.80 -18.27 1.81
CA LEU A 72 -18.73 -19.22 2.42
C LEU A 72 -20.18 -18.95 2.00
N LYS A 73 -20.66 -17.68 2.07
CA LYS A 73 -22.07 -17.38 1.72
C LYS A 73 -22.32 -17.33 0.22
N LEU A 74 -21.45 -16.64 -0.53
CA LEU A 74 -21.66 -16.41 -1.96
C LEU A 74 -20.96 -17.46 -2.83
N GLY A 75 -19.93 -18.15 -2.30
CA GLY A 75 -19.18 -19.16 -3.07
C GLY A 75 -18.41 -18.60 -4.28
N TRP A 76 -18.12 -17.29 -4.31
CA TRP A 76 -17.49 -16.64 -5.47
C TRP A 76 -15.98 -16.82 -5.53
N LEU A 77 -15.34 -16.84 -4.36
CA LEU A 77 -13.87 -16.83 -4.25
C LEU A 77 -13.43 -17.90 -3.24
N PRO A 78 -12.21 -18.46 -3.40
CA PRO A 78 -11.64 -19.38 -2.44
C PRO A 78 -11.44 -18.73 -1.07
N SER A 79 -11.62 -19.51 -0.01
CA SER A 79 -11.43 -19.06 1.37
C SER A 79 -9.97 -19.12 1.83
N ASN A 80 -9.12 -19.96 1.19
CA ASN A 80 -7.78 -20.27 1.65
C ASN A 80 -6.86 -20.70 0.50
N GLY A 81 -5.55 -20.84 0.83
CA GLY A 81 -4.52 -21.34 -0.07
C GLY A 81 -4.00 -20.30 -1.06
N ALA A 82 -3.10 -20.74 -1.94
CA ALA A 82 -2.43 -19.90 -2.94
C ALA A 82 -2.36 -20.59 -4.32
N ASP A 83 -3.21 -21.60 -4.56
CA ASP A 83 -3.13 -22.45 -5.74
C ASP A 83 -3.56 -21.74 -7.03
N THR A 84 -4.42 -20.74 -6.90
CA THR A 84 -4.96 -20.00 -8.03
C THR A 84 -4.83 -18.50 -7.85
N MET A 85 -4.86 -17.74 -8.93
CA MET A 85 -4.90 -16.26 -8.87
C MET A 85 -6.13 -15.75 -8.11
N LYS A 86 -7.25 -16.49 -8.15
CA LYS A 86 -8.47 -16.13 -7.41
C LYS A 86 -8.26 -16.18 -5.89
N SER A 87 -7.39 -17.06 -5.40
CA SER A 87 -7.07 -17.18 -3.96
C SER A 87 -6.39 -15.94 -3.39
N PHE A 88 -5.76 -15.13 -4.25
CA PHE A 88 -5.12 -13.87 -3.84
C PHE A 88 -6.07 -12.69 -3.73
N ILE A 89 -7.28 -12.74 -4.31
CA ILE A 89 -8.19 -11.59 -4.40
C ILE A 89 -8.60 -11.11 -3.01
N LEU A 90 -9.16 -11.99 -2.18
CA LEU A 90 -9.63 -11.62 -0.84
C LEU A 90 -8.50 -11.12 0.05
N PRO A 91 -7.34 -11.81 0.17
CA PRO A 91 -6.21 -11.33 0.94
C PRO A 91 -5.68 -9.98 0.46
N ILE A 92 -5.53 -9.79 -0.86
CA ILE A 92 -5.08 -8.53 -1.45
C ILE A 92 -6.05 -7.39 -1.11
N VAL A 93 -7.35 -7.57 -1.30
CA VAL A 93 -8.36 -6.56 -0.97
C VAL A 93 -8.35 -6.23 0.52
N THR A 94 -8.24 -7.25 1.37
CA THR A 94 -8.16 -7.08 2.83
C THR A 94 -7.00 -6.18 3.26
N LEU A 95 -5.82 -6.39 2.68
CA LEU A 95 -4.63 -5.57 2.96
C LEU A 95 -4.68 -4.21 2.26
N ALA A 96 -5.30 -4.15 1.09
CA ALA A 96 -5.30 -2.94 0.27
C ALA A 96 -6.25 -1.85 0.79
N LEU A 97 -7.41 -2.20 1.36
CA LEU A 97 -8.42 -1.20 1.74
C LEU A 97 -7.95 -0.23 2.84
N PRO A 98 -7.32 -0.67 3.94
CA PRO A 98 -6.72 0.25 4.91
C PRO A 98 -5.60 1.12 4.30
N GLY A 99 -4.74 0.53 3.48
CA GLY A 99 -3.69 1.25 2.77
C GLY A 99 -4.22 2.27 1.76
N ALA A 100 -5.26 1.93 1.01
CA ALA A 100 -5.94 2.85 0.10
C ALA A 100 -6.56 4.04 0.85
N ALA A 101 -7.12 3.79 2.02
CA ALA A 101 -7.67 4.83 2.88
C ALA A 101 -6.60 5.81 3.38
N GLU A 102 -5.43 5.32 3.75
CA GLU A 102 -4.28 6.15 4.14
C GLU A 102 -3.77 6.98 2.97
N ILE A 103 -3.52 6.35 1.82
CA ILE A 103 -3.05 6.99 0.59
C ILE A 103 -4.06 8.04 0.11
N LEU A 104 -5.37 7.76 0.17
CA LEU A 104 -6.43 8.71 -0.18
C LEU A 104 -6.33 9.99 0.65
N ARG A 105 -6.27 9.85 1.99
CA ARG A 105 -6.22 11.01 2.89
C ARG A 105 -4.94 11.82 2.69
N LEU A 106 -3.81 11.14 2.52
CA LEU A 106 -2.54 11.81 2.26
C LEU A 106 -2.57 12.55 0.91
N THR A 107 -3.00 11.86 -0.17
CA THR A 107 -3.11 12.47 -1.50
C THR A 107 -4.05 13.68 -1.49
N ARG A 108 -5.19 13.58 -0.80
CA ARG A 108 -6.11 14.71 -0.63
C ARG A 108 -5.42 15.90 0.07
N SER A 109 -4.73 15.65 1.18
CA SER A 109 -4.04 16.69 1.95
C SER A 109 -2.96 17.38 1.13
N THR A 110 -2.05 16.61 0.53
CA THR A 110 -0.95 17.15 -0.27
C THR A 110 -1.44 17.88 -1.53
N MET A 111 -2.49 17.37 -2.19
CA MET A 111 -3.11 18.07 -3.32
C MET A 111 -3.71 19.39 -2.91
N LEU A 112 -4.42 19.49 -1.79
CA LEU A 112 -4.99 20.74 -1.29
C LEU A 112 -3.91 21.78 -0.94
N GLU A 113 -2.80 21.34 -0.35
CA GLU A 113 -1.67 22.19 -0.07
C GLU A 113 -1.04 22.72 -1.35
N VAL A 114 -0.78 21.88 -2.32
CA VAL A 114 -0.15 22.24 -3.59
C VAL A 114 -1.03 23.14 -4.44
N ILE A 115 -2.34 22.89 -4.53
CA ILE A 115 -3.28 23.68 -5.32
C ILE A 115 -3.34 25.17 -4.85
N ARG A 116 -2.98 25.43 -3.59
CA ARG A 116 -2.99 26.77 -2.99
C ARG A 116 -1.69 27.55 -3.21
N GLN A 117 -0.66 26.93 -3.78
CA GLN A 117 0.66 27.57 -3.97
C GLN A 117 0.64 28.64 -5.08
N ASP A 118 1.51 29.64 -4.95
CA ASP A 118 1.54 30.80 -5.88
C ASP A 118 1.88 30.43 -7.32
N TYR A 119 2.72 29.41 -7.54
CA TYR A 119 3.01 28.95 -8.90
C TYR A 119 1.79 28.35 -9.61
N ILE A 120 0.85 27.76 -8.86
CA ILE A 120 -0.43 27.28 -9.39
C ILE A 120 -1.32 28.47 -9.77
N ARG A 121 -1.35 29.52 -8.94
CA ARG A 121 -2.07 30.78 -9.27
C ARG A 121 -1.50 31.42 -10.53
N THR A 122 -0.17 31.44 -10.65
CA THR A 122 0.52 31.95 -11.84
C THR A 122 0.19 31.14 -13.09
N ALA A 123 0.14 29.80 -13.00
CA ALA A 123 -0.24 28.94 -14.13
C ALA A 123 -1.67 29.22 -14.60
N ARG A 124 -2.61 29.43 -13.67
CA ARG A 124 -4.00 29.83 -13.99
C ARG A 124 -4.06 31.20 -14.64
N ALA A 125 -3.32 32.17 -14.11
CA ALA A 125 -3.27 33.53 -14.67
C ALA A 125 -2.71 33.55 -16.11
N LYS A 126 -1.83 32.60 -16.46
CA LYS A 126 -1.32 32.39 -17.83
C LYS A 126 -2.29 31.63 -18.73
N GLY A 127 -3.52 31.36 -18.31
CA GLY A 127 -4.57 30.73 -19.12
C GLY A 127 -4.51 29.18 -19.14
N ALA A 128 -3.74 28.54 -18.25
CA ALA A 128 -3.74 27.09 -18.19
C ALA A 128 -5.11 26.53 -17.74
N SER A 129 -5.64 25.55 -18.47
CA SER A 129 -6.90 24.90 -18.12
C SER A 129 -6.81 24.16 -16.79
N SER A 130 -7.93 24.00 -16.08
CA SER A 130 -7.98 23.30 -14.79
C SER A 130 -7.39 21.88 -14.85
N MET A 131 -7.58 21.17 -15.96
CA MET A 131 -7.02 19.83 -16.16
C MET A 131 -5.47 19.89 -16.22
N VAL A 132 -4.91 20.83 -16.99
CA VAL A 132 -3.45 21.03 -17.08
C VAL A 132 -2.88 21.43 -15.73
N VAL A 133 -3.53 22.30 -14.99
CA VAL A 133 -3.13 22.71 -13.64
C VAL A 133 -3.08 21.52 -12.70
N ILE A 134 -4.11 20.68 -12.68
CA ILE A 134 -4.18 19.51 -11.78
C ILE A 134 -3.13 18.47 -12.15
N TRP A 135 -3.10 18.00 -13.39
CA TRP A 135 -2.29 16.86 -13.79
C TRP A 135 -0.81 17.21 -14.01
N LYS A 136 -0.51 18.37 -14.59
CA LYS A 136 0.86 18.74 -14.94
C LYS A 136 1.57 19.54 -13.85
N HIS A 137 0.86 20.41 -13.14
CA HIS A 137 1.47 21.33 -12.17
C HIS A 137 1.26 20.90 -10.72
N ALA A 138 0.07 20.42 -10.34
CA ALA A 138 -0.20 20.07 -8.95
C ALA A 138 0.21 18.64 -8.61
N LEU A 139 -0.23 17.65 -9.40
CA LEU A 139 -0.06 16.23 -9.10
C LEU A 139 1.41 15.84 -8.93
N LYS A 140 2.28 16.30 -9.82
CA LYS A 140 3.72 15.97 -9.76
C LYS A 140 4.35 16.31 -8.40
N ASN A 141 3.97 17.46 -7.83
CA ASN A 141 4.52 17.88 -6.53
C ASN A 141 3.77 17.24 -5.35
N ALA A 142 2.46 17.03 -5.49
CA ALA A 142 1.65 16.39 -4.45
C ALA A 142 1.95 14.90 -4.27
N LEU A 143 2.44 14.21 -5.31
CA LEU A 143 2.79 12.79 -5.22
C LEU A 143 4.10 12.50 -4.48
N LEU A 144 4.99 13.47 -4.29
CA LEU A 144 6.28 13.24 -3.63
C LEU A 144 6.10 12.62 -2.22
N PRO A 145 5.32 13.22 -1.29
CA PRO A 145 5.07 12.59 0.01
C PRO A 145 4.30 11.27 -0.10
N VAL A 146 3.41 11.16 -1.10
CA VAL A 146 2.60 9.94 -1.31
C VAL A 146 3.48 8.76 -1.70
N ILE A 147 4.48 8.95 -2.58
CA ILE A 147 5.43 7.91 -2.98
C ILE A 147 6.23 7.42 -1.77
N THR A 148 6.68 8.33 -0.91
CA THR A 148 7.42 7.97 0.31
C THR A 148 6.57 7.11 1.25
N VAL A 149 5.34 7.56 1.57
CA VAL A 149 4.44 6.81 2.46
C VAL A 149 4.02 5.48 1.82
N ALA A 150 3.77 5.47 0.51
CA ALA A 150 3.48 4.26 -0.23
C ALA A 150 4.62 3.23 -0.13
N GLY A 151 5.87 3.68 -0.25
CA GLY A 151 7.03 2.81 -0.08
C GLY A 151 7.19 2.28 1.35
N MET A 152 7.00 3.13 2.36
CA MET A 152 6.98 2.71 3.78
C MET A 152 5.88 1.68 4.02
N HIS A 153 4.68 1.91 3.49
CA HIS A 153 3.56 0.98 3.59
C HIS A 153 3.85 -0.37 2.90
N PHE A 154 4.49 -0.34 1.73
CA PHE A 154 4.91 -1.57 1.04
C PHE A 154 5.92 -2.38 1.86
N GLY A 155 6.91 -1.71 2.45
CA GLY A 155 7.84 -2.37 3.36
C GLY A 155 7.13 -2.97 4.59
N ALA A 156 6.18 -2.24 5.16
CA ALA A 156 5.37 -2.71 6.29
C ALA A 156 4.49 -3.91 5.91
N LEU A 157 3.96 -3.97 4.69
CA LEU A 157 3.17 -5.11 4.21
C LEU A 157 3.97 -6.42 4.18
N LEU A 158 5.27 -6.38 3.92
CA LEU A 158 6.11 -7.60 3.96
C LEU A 158 6.19 -8.20 5.36
N GLY A 159 6.27 -7.37 6.41
CA GLY A 159 6.23 -7.83 7.80
C GLY A 159 4.80 -8.00 8.35
N GLY A 160 3.87 -7.17 7.88
CA GLY A 160 2.48 -7.12 8.37
C GLY A 160 1.52 -8.10 7.70
N SER A 161 1.90 -8.74 6.60
CA SER A 161 1.08 -9.76 5.93
C SER A 161 0.93 -11.07 6.72
N VAL A 162 1.74 -11.28 7.76
CA VAL A 162 1.77 -12.50 8.58
C VAL A 162 0.38 -12.91 9.09
N ILE A 163 -0.36 -11.95 9.64
CA ILE A 163 -1.72 -12.20 10.16
C ILE A 163 -2.67 -12.56 9.00
N THR A 164 -2.60 -11.83 7.90
CA THR A 164 -3.43 -12.08 6.71
C THR A 164 -3.08 -13.41 6.07
N GLU A 165 -1.80 -13.75 5.93
CA GLU A 165 -1.36 -15.07 5.46
C GLU A 165 -1.94 -16.18 6.34
N SER A 166 -1.94 -16.00 7.66
CA SER A 166 -2.50 -16.97 8.61
C SER A 166 -4.02 -17.10 8.49
N VAL A 167 -4.75 -15.97 8.36
CA VAL A 167 -6.22 -15.95 8.23
C VAL A 167 -6.66 -16.67 6.94
N PHE A 168 -5.94 -16.50 5.85
CA PHE A 168 -6.23 -17.12 4.55
C PHE A 168 -5.46 -18.43 4.31
N ALA A 169 -4.77 -18.97 5.34
CA ALA A 169 -3.93 -20.19 5.26
C ALA A 169 -3.01 -20.18 4.03
N MET A 170 -2.36 -19.06 3.75
CA MET A 170 -1.45 -18.91 2.61
C MET A 170 -0.03 -19.35 2.97
N PRO A 171 0.64 -20.10 2.09
CA PRO A 171 2.01 -20.56 2.33
C PRO A 171 3.02 -19.42 2.08
N GLY A 172 3.06 -18.41 2.96
CA GLY A 172 3.98 -17.29 2.89
C GLY A 172 5.13 -17.40 3.91
N VAL A 173 6.04 -16.41 3.89
CA VAL A 173 7.16 -16.32 4.85
C VAL A 173 6.64 -15.99 6.24
N GLY A 174 5.55 -15.25 6.34
CA GLY A 174 4.93 -14.91 7.62
C GLY A 174 4.34 -16.13 8.33
N THR A 175 3.59 -16.98 7.61
CA THR A 175 3.07 -18.25 8.16
C THR A 175 4.21 -19.18 8.52
N LEU A 176 5.28 -19.25 7.71
CA LEU A 176 6.47 -20.01 8.02
C LEU A 176 7.10 -19.57 9.34
N ALA A 177 7.22 -18.26 9.57
CA ALA A 177 7.75 -17.73 10.83
C ALA A 177 6.88 -18.11 12.05
N ILE A 178 5.54 -18.05 11.92
CA ILE A 178 4.62 -18.47 12.99
C ILE A 178 4.78 -19.97 13.29
N ASP A 179 4.84 -20.82 12.26
CA ASP A 179 4.99 -22.26 12.43
C ASP A 179 6.34 -22.60 13.07
N ALA A 180 7.41 -21.90 12.68
CA ALA A 180 8.73 -22.03 13.31
C ALA A 180 8.72 -21.61 14.80
N ILE A 181 7.99 -20.56 15.15
CA ILE A 181 7.82 -20.13 16.56
C ILE A 181 7.10 -21.23 17.36
N ARG A 182 6.02 -21.79 16.82
CA ARG A 182 5.22 -22.84 17.46
C ARG A 182 6.04 -24.14 17.67
N SER A 183 6.88 -24.48 16.70
CA SER A 183 7.78 -25.64 16.76
C SER A 183 9.09 -25.37 17.52
N LYS A 184 9.31 -24.13 17.99
CA LYS A 184 10.53 -23.67 18.67
C LYS A 184 11.80 -23.82 17.80
N ASP A 185 11.64 -23.74 16.48
CA ASP A 185 12.76 -23.76 15.53
C ASP A 185 13.40 -22.36 15.43
N THR A 186 14.29 -22.07 16.38
CA THR A 186 14.97 -20.77 16.47
C THR A 186 15.76 -20.41 15.20
N PRO A 187 16.53 -21.30 14.56
CA PRO A 187 17.20 -21.02 13.29
C PRO A 187 16.25 -20.54 12.18
N GLN A 188 15.10 -21.20 12.05
CA GLN A 188 14.08 -20.85 11.05
C GLN A 188 13.44 -19.49 11.34
N VAL A 189 13.11 -19.21 12.60
CA VAL A 189 12.57 -17.90 13.02
C VAL A 189 13.56 -16.79 12.71
N MET A 190 14.83 -16.94 13.12
CA MET A 190 15.86 -15.94 12.88
C MET A 190 16.05 -15.67 11.39
N ALA A 191 16.11 -16.70 10.56
CA ALA A 191 16.30 -16.57 9.13
C ALA A 191 15.11 -15.88 8.46
N ALA A 192 13.87 -16.21 8.83
CA ALA A 192 12.67 -15.55 8.30
C ALA A 192 12.64 -14.06 8.67
N VAL A 193 12.90 -13.73 9.94
CA VAL A 193 12.91 -12.33 10.42
C VAL A 193 14.02 -11.53 9.75
N LEU A 194 15.24 -12.07 9.67
CA LEU A 194 16.37 -11.38 9.02
C LEU A 194 16.10 -11.14 7.53
N MET A 195 15.50 -12.12 6.84
CA MET A 195 15.13 -11.94 5.43
C MET A 195 14.08 -10.84 5.25
N LEU A 196 13.00 -10.84 6.04
CA LEU A 196 11.96 -9.79 5.96
C LEU A 196 12.55 -8.42 6.29
N ALA A 197 13.43 -8.31 7.30
CA ALA A 197 14.11 -7.07 7.64
C ALA A 197 15.05 -6.59 6.52
N ALA A 198 15.83 -7.49 5.91
CA ALA A 198 16.67 -7.15 4.77
C ALA A 198 15.86 -6.66 3.57
N LEU A 199 14.74 -7.31 3.27
CA LEU A 199 13.83 -6.88 2.21
C LEU A 199 13.23 -5.51 2.49
N PHE A 200 12.81 -5.26 3.73
CA PHE A 200 12.34 -3.94 4.15
C PHE A 200 13.42 -2.87 3.88
N CYS A 201 14.66 -3.10 4.29
CA CYS A 201 15.77 -2.18 4.04
C CYS A 201 16.01 -1.95 2.53
N ILE A 202 15.96 -3.01 1.72
CA ILE A 202 16.12 -2.90 0.25
C ILE A 202 14.99 -2.06 -0.36
N ILE A 203 13.75 -2.29 0.06
CA ILE A 203 12.61 -1.51 -0.42
C ILE A 203 12.75 -0.05 -0.02
N MET A 204 13.13 0.24 1.23
CA MET A 204 13.34 1.62 1.68
C MET A 204 14.45 2.30 0.88
N LEU A 205 15.54 1.59 0.58
CA LEU A 205 16.61 2.10 -0.29
C LEU A 205 16.09 2.42 -1.70
N ILE A 206 15.28 1.53 -2.29
CA ILE A 206 14.66 1.76 -3.60
C ILE A 206 13.75 3.00 -3.56
N VAL A 207 12.96 3.15 -2.52
CA VAL A 207 12.07 4.32 -2.31
C VAL A 207 12.88 5.61 -2.20
N ASP A 208 13.96 5.61 -1.43
CA ASP A 208 14.85 6.77 -1.28
C ASP A 208 15.52 7.14 -2.61
N LEU A 209 15.96 6.15 -3.38
CA LEU A 209 16.51 6.37 -4.72
C LEU A 209 15.47 6.93 -5.69
N LEU A 210 14.25 6.40 -5.67
CA LEU A 210 13.14 6.93 -6.48
C LEU A 210 12.82 8.36 -6.10
N TYR A 211 12.79 8.66 -4.79
CA TYR A 211 12.57 10.01 -4.29
C TYR A 211 13.66 10.99 -4.76
N ALA A 212 14.92 10.59 -4.63
CA ALA A 212 16.07 11.39 -5.11
C ALA A 212 16.05 11.60 -6.65
N PHE A 213 15.49 10.64 -7.41
CA PHE A 213 15.34 10.78 -8.85
C PHE A 213 14.19 11.73 -9.24
N ILE A 214 13.10 11.73 -8.49
CA ILE A 214 11.89 12.52 -8.78
C ILE A 214 12.06 13.97 -8.31
N ASP A 215 12.75 14.22 -7.18
CA ASP A 215 13.03 15.56 -6.66
C ASP A 215 14.47 16.03 -6.95
N PRO A 216 14.67 16.83 -8.01
CA PRO A 216 15.99 17.33 -8.38
C PRO A 216 16.63 18.27 -7.33
N ARG A 217 15.87 18.78 -6.37
CA ARG A 217 16.37 19.65 -5.30
C ARG A 217 17.28 18.91 -4.33
N ILE A 218 17.06 17.62 -4.13
CA ILE A 218 17.89 16.77 -3.28
C ILE A 218 19.24 16.55 -3.97
N ARG A 219 19.26 16.37 -5.29
CA ARG A 219 20.49 16.16 -6.06
C ARG A 219 21.49 17.31 -5.93
N SER A 220 20.99 18.53 -5.79
CA SER A 220 21.85 19.73 -5.63
C SER A 220 22.50 19.85 -4.24
N ARG A 221 22.02 19.15 -3.21
CA ARG A 221 22.63 19.13 -1.87
C ARG A 221 23.80 18.16 -1.74
N TYR A 222 23.86 17.14 -2.58
CA TYR A 222 24.94 16.12 -2.58
C TYR A 222 26.00 16.35 -3.66
N SER A 223 25.85 17.39 -4.48
CA SER A 223 26.82 17.75 -5.54
C SER A 223 27.75 18.91 -5.15
N LYS A 224 28.03 19.06 -3.84
CA LYS A 224 29.07 19.95 -3.32
C LYS A 224 30.22 19.15 -2.77
#